data_b7a9383e490b50bec804bb55bcaf85fe
#
_entry.id   b7a9383e490b50bec804bb55bcaf85fe
#
_cell.length_a   1.000
_cell.length_b   1.000
_cell.length_c   1.000
_cell.angle_alpha   90.00
_cell.angle_beta   90.00
_cell.angle_gamma   90.00
#
_symmetry.space_group_name_H-M   'P 1'
#
loop_
_entity.id
_entity.type
_entity.pdbx_description
1 polymer ?
#
loop_
_entity_poly.entity_id
_entity_poly.type
_entity_poly.pdbx_seq_one_letter_code
_entity_poly.pdbx_strand_id
1 'polypeptide(L)'
;MTIENLYWKTLKYLESKGKDKTEFKNNIILQNDGDGRGNYINTWNVSGVDKPTDDQLNALASSATTESNNHQIRIKRKKEYGDIGDQLDEIYHNIDDWKAKIKAVKEKFPKENA
;
A
#
# COMPACT_ATOMS: atom_id res chain seq x y z
N MET A 1 -8.09 14.63 -16.37
CA MET A 1 -8.12 13.18 -16.61
C MET A 1 -7.87 12.43 -15.31
N THR A 2 -8.69 11.45 -15.01
CA THR A 2 -8.57 10.67 -13.78
C THR A 2 -7.42 9.66 -13.89
N ILE A 3 -6.58 9.58 -12.87
CA ILE A 3 -5.57 8.53 -12.76
C ILE A 3 -6.03 7.58 -11.66
N GLU A 4 -6.42 6.36 -12.04
CA GLU A 4 -6.80 5.34 -11.08
C GLU A 4 -5.60 4.90 -10.25
N ASN A 5 -5.82 4.60 -8.97
CA ASN A 5 -4.77 4.20 -8.03
C ASN A 5 -3.62 5.21 -7.95
N LEU A 6 -3.93 6.50 -8.01
CA LEU A 6 -2.91 7.55 -8.06
C LEU A 6 -1.90 7.45 -6.91
N TYR A 7 -2.36 7.20 -5.69
CA TYR A 7 -1.47 7.03 -4.53
C TYR A 7 -0.45 5.93 -4.76
N TRP A 8 -0.91 4.73 -5.16
CA TRP A 8 -0.03 3.57 -5.34
C TRP A 8 0.90 3.73 -6.53
N LYS A 9 0.41 4.31 -7.63
CA LYS A 9 1.25 4.64 -8.80
C LYS A 9 2.32 5.64 -8.43
N THR A 10 1.97 6.69 -7.70
CA THR A 10 2.91 7.71 -7.24
C THR A 10 3.94 7.10 -6.29
N LEU A 11 3.52 6.23 -5.37
CA LEU A 11 4.42 5.55 -4.46
C LEU A 11 5.42 4.67 -5.21
N LYS A 12 4.97 3.90 -6.20
CA LYS A 12 5.86 3.07 -7.03
C LYS A 12 6.85 3.93 -7.82
N TYR A 13 6.40 5.07 -8.32
CA TYR A 13 7.29 6.02 -8.97
C TYR A 13 8.39 6.52 -8.02
N LEU A 14 8.00 6.91 -6.81
CA LEU A 14 8.95 7.35 -5.78
C LEU A 14 9.96 6.25 -5.44
N GLU A 15 9.50 5.03 -5.25
CA GLU A 15 10.38 3.89 -4.95
C GLU A 15 11.40 3.65 -6.08
N SER A 16 10.98 3.81 -7.34
CA SER A 16 11.87 3.68 -8.49
C SER A 16 12.96 4.75 -8.52
N LYS A 17 12.74 5.87 -7.84
CA LYS A 17 13.68 6.99 -7.73
C LYS A 17 14.43 7.02 -6.40
N GLY A 18 14.32 5.96 -5.59
CA GLY A 18 15.00 5.88 -4.30
C GLY A 18 14.33 6.67 -3.17
N LYS A 19 13.07 7.04 -3.36
CA LYS A 19 12.27 7.75 -2.35
C LYS A 19 11.24 6.81 -1.75
N ASP A 20 10.51 7.25 -0.74
CA ASP A 20 9.50 6.45 -0.07
C ASP A 20 8.23 7.26 0.27
N LYS A 21 7.29 6.61 0.97
CA LYS A 21 6.00 7.20 1.30
C LYS A 21 6.08 8.44 2.20
N THR A 22 7.22 8.69 2.84
CA THR A 22 7.37 9.87 3.71
C THR A 22 7.28 11.18 2.92
N GLU A 23 7.52 11.13 1.61
CA GLU A 23 7.40 12.29 0.75
C GLU A 23 5.96 12.84 0.71
N PHE A 24 4.95 11.98 0.94
CA PHE A 24 3.55 12.41 0.99
C PHE A 24 3.21 13.32 2.17
N LYS A 25 4.05 13.38 3.18
CA LYS A 25 3.78 14.21 4.36
C LYS A 25 3.85 15.70 4.07
N ASN A 26 4.92 16.14 3.40
CA ASN A 26 5.19 17.56 3.25
C ASN A 26 5.46 17.98 1.80
N ASN A 27 5.76 17.05 0.91
CA ASN A 27 6.28 17.36 -0.41
C ASN A 27 5.29 17.06 -1.54
N ILE A 28 4.30 16.22 -1.30
CA ILE A 28 3.33 15.82 -2.30
C ILE A 28 1.92 15.99 -1.74
N ILE A 29 1.05 16.62 -2.51
CA ILE A 29 -0.37 16.73 -2.19
C ILE A 29 -1.16 16.14 -3.35
N LEU A 30 -1.93 15.09 -3.06
CA LEU A 30 -2.89 14.51 -3.99
C LEU A 30 -4.25 15.13 -3.67
N GLN A 31 -5.00 15.50 -4.70
CA GLN A 31 -6.25 16.23 -4.53
C GLN A 31 -7.34 15.70 -5.46
N ASN A 32 -8.58 15.79 -4.98
CA ASN A 32 -9.77 15.51 -5.77
C ASN A 32 -10.75 16.67 -5.51
N ASP A 33 -11.08 17.41 -6.55
CA ASP A 33 -11.95 18.59 -6.43
C ASP A 33 -13.44 18.24 -6.41
N GLY A 34 -13.79 16.98 -6.55
CA GLY A 34 -15.17 16.54 -6.54
C GLY A 34 -15.95 16.93 -7.81
N ASP A 35 -15.24 17.21 -8.90
CA ASP A 35 -15.83 17.65 -10.16
C ASP A 35 -15.94 16.53 -11.21
N GLY A 36 -15.74 15.29 -10.82
CA GLY A 36 -15.78 14.15 -11.71
C GLY A 36 -14.46 13.88 -12.45
N ARG A 37 -13.45 14.72 -12.27
CA ARG A 37 -12.13 14.54 -12.90
C ARG A 37 -11.22 13.56 -12.14
N GLY A 38 -11.57 13.28 -10.88
CA GLY A 38 -10.83 12.32 -10.05
C GLY A 38 -9.60 12.92 -9.39
N ASN A 39 -8.70 12.04 -8.97
CA ASN A 39 -7.50 12.42 -8.24
C ASN A 39 -6.40 12.94 -9.16
N TYR A 40 -5.65 13.92 -8.68
CA TYR A 40 -4.48 14.44 -9.39
C TYR A 40 -3.43 14.91 -8.39
N ILE A 41 -2.20 15.13 -8.88
CA ILE A 41 -1.12 15.68 -8.06
C ILE A 41 -1.26 17.19 -8.06
N ASN A 42 -1.64 17.76 -6.91
CA ASN A 42 -1.75 19.20 -6.73
C ASN A 42 -0.37 19.85 -6.52
N THR A 43 0.42 19.25 -5.66
CA THR A 43 1.73 19.77 -5.26
C THR A 43 2.79 18.70 -5.39
N TRP A 44 3.94 19.08 -5.95
CA TRP A 44 5.10 18.20 -6.06
C TRP A 44 6.37 18.99 -5.73
N ASN A 45 6.95 18.71 -4.57
CA ASN A 45 8.17 19.36 -4.08
C ASN A 45 9.25 18.35 -3.69
N VAL A 46 9.28 17.20 -4.37
CA VAL A 46 10.28 16.16 -4.10
C VAL A 46 11.62 16.56 -4.65
N SER A 47 12.62 16.63 -3.77
CA SER A 47 13.97 17.07 -4.11
C SER A 47 14.66 16.06 -5.03
N GLY A 48 15.16 16.54 -6.17
CA GLY A 48 15.93 15.71 -7.11
C GLY A 48 15.09 14.77 -7.96
N VAL A 49 13.76 14.82 -7.88
CA VAL A 49 12.86 13.97 -8.65
C VAL A 49 11.79 14.84 -9.30
N ASP A 50 11.64 14.73 -10.61
CA ASP A 50 10.63 15.48 -11.34
C ASP A 50 9.24 14.86 -11.14
N LYS A 51 8.21 15.71 -11.21
CA LYS A 51 6.81 15.27 -11.17
C LYS A 51 6.56 14.25 -12.29
N PRO A 52 5.99 13.08 -11.98
CA PRO A 52 5.71 12.09 -13.01
C PRO A 52 4.63 12.57 -13.97
N THR A 53 4.74 12.15 -15.23
CA THR A 53 3.68 12.34 -16.22
C THR A 53 2.60 11.27 -16.04
N ASP A 54 1.43 11.52 -16.64
CA ASP A 54 0.34 10.53 -16.63
C ASP A 54 0.80 9.20 -17.25
N ASP A 55 1.58 9.26 -18.34
CA ASP A 55 2.11 8.06 -18.99
C ASP A 55 3.05 7.28 -18.08
N GLN A 56 3.91 7.98 -17.34
CA GLN A 56 4.83 7.34 -16.38
C GLN A 56 4.05 6.66 -15.25
N LEU A 57 3.02 7.30 -14.73
CA LEU A 57 2.16 6.72 -13.70
C LEU A 57 1.40 5.51 -14.23
N ASN A 58 0.84 5.60 -15.41
CA ASN A 58 0.08 4.49 -16.01
C ASN A 58 0.97 3.30 -16.37
N ALA A 59 2.24 3.51 -16.66
CA ALA A 59 3.20 2.43 -16.86
C ALA A 59 3.44 1.60 -15.60
N LEU A 60 3.11 2.15 -14.42
CA LEU A 60 3.24 1.47 -13.13
C LEU A 60 1.92 0.84 -12.66
N ALA A 61 0.90 0.81 -13.50
CA ALA A 61 -0.44 0.35 -13.12
C ALA A 61 -0.45 -1.08 -12.55
N SER A 62 0.27 -2.01 -13.19
CA SER A 62 0.34 -3.40 -12.74
C SER A 62 0.97 -3.51 -11.34
N SER A 63 2.13 -2.87 -11.14
CA SER A 63 2.83 -2.87 -9.85
C SER A 63 1.99 -2.19 -8.76
N ALA A 64 1.31 -1.09 -9.11
CA ALA A 64 0.45 -0.36 -8.18
C ALA A 64 -0.74 -1.21 -7.75
N THR A 65 -1.37 -1.91 -8.68
CA THR A 65 -2.50 -2.80 -8.39
C THR A 65 -2.08 -3.95 -7.47
N THR A 66 -0.94 -4.59 -7.76
CA THR A 66 -0.41 -5.66 -6.92
C THR A 66 -0.13 -5.16 -5.50
N GLU A 67 0.48 -3.99 -5.35
CA GLU A 67 0.78 -3.42 -4.04
C GLU A 67 -0.50 -3.04 -3.28
N SER A 68 -1.47 -2.46 -3.96
CA SER A 68 -2.77 -2.14 -3.37
C SER A 68 -3.49 -3.40 -2.87
N ASN A 69 -3.50 -4.45 -3.67
CA ASN A 69 -4.11 -5.73 -3.31
C ASN A 69 -3.40 -6.38 -2.12
N ASN A 70 -2.08 -6.35 -2.10
CA ASN A 70 -1.29 -6.87 -0.98
C ASN A 70 -1.54 -6.06 0.30
N HIS A 71 -1.72 -4.74 0.19
CA HIS A 71 -2.08 -3.91 1.32
C HIS A 71 -3.44 -4.32 1.91
N GLN A 72 -4.44 -4.56 1.07
CA GLN A 72 -5.74 -5.06 1.52
C GLN A 72 -5.64 -6.43 2.18
N ILE A 73 -4.81 -7.31 1.64
CA ILE A 73 -4.55 -8.63 2.21
C ILE A 73 -3.90 -8.49 3.59
N ARG A 74 -2.93 -7.59 3.77
CA ARG A 74 -2.32 -7.34 5.08
C ARG A 74 -3.34 -6.84 6.10
N ILE A 75 -4.25 -5.97 5.70
CA ILE A 75 -5.33 -5.48 6.57
C ILE A 75 -6.24 -6.65 7.00
N LYS A 76 -6.65 -7.49 6.06
CA LYS A 76 -7.47 -8.67 6.35
C LYS A 76 -6.78 -9.64 7.29
N ARG A 77 -5.50 -9.92 7.07
CA ARG A 77 -4.70 -10.79 7.94
C ARG A 77 -4.61 -10.22 9.35
N LYS A 78 -4.32 -8.93 9.48
CA LYS A 78 -4.24 -8.26 10.79
C LYS A 78 -5.55 -8.39 11.56
N LYS A 79 -6.69 -8.25 10.88
CA LYS A 79 -8.01 -8.38 11.47
C LYS A 79 -8.27 -9.81 11.97
N GLU A 80 -7.84 -10.83 11.21
CA GLU A 80 -8.00 -12.24 11.58
C GLU A 80 -7.04 -12.66 12.69
N TYR A 81 -5.84 -12.07 12.77
CA TYR A 81 -4.88 -12.36 13.84
C TYR A 81 -5.38 -11.91 15.20
N GLY A 82 -6.23 -10.88 15.23
CA GLY A 82 -6.77 -10.33 16.46
C GLY A 82 -5.80 -9.40 17.18
N ASP A 83 -6.08 -9.15 18.45
CA ASP A 83 -5.30 -8.25 19.28
C ASP A 83 -3.90 -8.84 19.56
N ILE A 84 -2.88 -7.96 19.58
CA ILE A 84 -1.51 -8.39 19.81
C ILE A 84 -1.30 -8.97 21.21
N GLY A 85 -2.04 -8.47 22.21
CA GLY A 85 -2.02 -9.02 23.56
C GLY A 85 -2.54 -10.45 23.61
N ASP A 86 -3.63 -10.72 22.88
CA ASP A 86 -4.18 -12.07 22.77
C ASP A 86 -3.21 -13.01 22.05
N GLN A 87 -2.51 -12.53 21.03
CA GLN A 87 -1.49 -13.31 20.33
C GLN A 87 -0.31 -13.66 21.25
N LEU A 88 0.13 -12.72 22.07
CA LEU A 88 1.21 -12.98 23.04
C LEU A 88 0.80 -14.02 24.08
N ASP A 89 -0.45 -13.97 24.53
CA ASP A 89 -1.00 -14.98 25.43
C ASP A 89 -0.99 -16.37 24.79
N GLU A 90 -1.42 -16.48 23.53
CA GLU A 90 -1.39 -17.75 22.81
C GLU A 90 0.02 -18.31 22.67
N ILE A 91 1.00 -17.45 22.37
CA ILE A 91 2.41 -17.85 22.27
C ILE A 91 2.90 -18.39 23.62
N TYR A 92 2.54 -17.73 24.71
CA TYR A 92 2.94 -18.14 26.05
C TYR A 92 2.33 -19.46 26.46
N HIS A 93 1.04 -19.68 26.22
CA HIS A 93 0.32 -20.87 26.66
C HIS A 93 0.42 -22.04 25.69
N ASN A 94 0.41 -21.78 24.38
CA ASN A 94 0.50 -22.84 23.37
C ASN A 94 1.00 -22.29 22.03
N ILE A 95 2.31 -22.29 21.88
CA ILE A 95 2.95 -21.75 20.68
C ILE A 95 2.60 -22.54 19.41
N ASP A 96 2.37 -23.85 19.52
CA ASP A 96 2.04 -24.67 18.36
C ASP A 96 0.66 -24.32 17.80
N ASP A 97 -0.33 -24.08 18.66
CA ASP A 97 -1.66 -23.64 18.24
C ASP A 97 -1.60 -22.24 17.61
N TRP A 98 -0.79 -21.35 18.19
CA TRP A 98 -0.60 -20.02 17.63
C TRP A 98 0.01 -20.08 16.23
N LYS A 99 1.05 -20.90 16.04
CA LYS A 99 1.68 -21.11 14.72
C LYS A 99 0.70 -21.64 13.69
N ALA A 100 -0.14 -22.62 14.09
CA ALA A 100 -1.17 -23.19 13.21
C ALA A 100 -2.19 -22.14 12.81
N LYS A 101 -2.60 -21.29 13.74
CA LYS A 101 -3.53 -20.18 13.47
C LYS A 101 -2.96 -19.19 12.48
N ILE A 102 -1.71 -18.78 12.66
CA ILE A 102 -1.03 -17.85 11.76
C ILE A 102 -0.89 -18.45 10.36
N LYS A 103 -0.52 -19.71 10.25
CA LYS A 103 -0.43 -20.42 8.98
C LYS A 103 -1.78 -20.47 8.27
N ALA A 104 -2.86 -20.78 8.98
CA ALA A 104 -4.20 -20.83 8.42
C ALA A 104 -4.65 -19.47 7.88
N VAL A 105 -4.35 -18.38 8.59
CA VAL A 105 -4.67 -17.02 8.13
C VAL A 105 -3.91 -16.66 6.85
N LYS A 106 -2.62 -17.01 6.79
CA LYS A 106 -1.80 -16.76 5.59
C LYS A 106 -2.28 -17.56 4.39
N GLU A 107 -2.76 -18.76 4.59
CA GLU A 107 -3.32 -19.59 3.52
C GLU A 107 -4.69 -19.07 3.05
N LYS A 108 -5.48 -18.53 3.97
CA LYS A 108 -6.78 -17.93 3.65
C LYS A 108 -6.64 -16.63 2.83
N PHE A 109 -5.59 -15.85 3.08
CA PHE A 109 -5.34 -14.57 2.42
C PHE A 109 -3.93 -14.53 1.81
N PRO A 110 -3.67 -15.30 0.74
CA PRO A 110 -2.34 -15.31 0.11
C PRO A 110 -2.06 -13.99 -0.60
N LYS A 111 -0.81 -13.53 -0.51
CA LYS A 111 -0.37 -12.35 -1.25
C LYS A 111 -0.11 -12.68 -2.70
N GLU A 112 -0.38 -11.71 -3.59
CA GLU A 112 0.00 -11.80 -4.97
C GLU A 112 1.52 -11.64 -5.10
N ASN A 113 2.12 -12.35 -6.03
CA ASN A 113 3.52 -12.15 -6.40
C ASN A 113 3.63 -10.92 -7.31
N ALA A 114 4.50 -10.01 -6.94
CA ALA A 114 4.74 -8.80 -7.72
C ALA A 114 5.64 -9.08 -8.92
#